data_d5ae42611ab3fca17ea07ad623eeb17d
#
_entry.id   d5ae42611ab3fca17ea07ad623eeb17d
#
_cell.length_a   1.000
_cell.length_b   1.000
_cell.length_c   1.000
_cell.angle_alpha   90.00
_cell.angle_beta   90.00
_cell.angle_gamma   90.00
#
_symmetry.space_group_name_H-M   'P 1'
#
loop_
_entity.id
_entity.type
_entity.pdbx_description
1 polymer ?
#
loop_
_entity_poly.entity_id
_entity_poly.type
_entity_poly.pdbx_seq_one_letter_code
_entity_poly.pdbx_strand_id
1 'polypeptide(L)' 'TSASDGVWQVGKDIDAGTYRANNSVTDRCYWEISVGDDIVQNDIPGGGYPQVTVSDGQQFKLQNCGTFTKQ' A
#
# COMPACT_ATOMS: atom_id res chain seq x y z
N THR A 1 3.23 -10.26 7.52
CA THR A 1 3.39 -8.80 7.52
C THR A 1 2.14 -8.14 6.99
N SER A 2 1.75 -7.04 7.58
CA SER A 2 0.57 -6.29 7.18
C SER A 2 0.85 -4.79 7.26
N ALA A 3 0.05 -3.99 6.54
CA ALA A 3 0.12 -2.54 6.55
C ALA A 3 -1.29 -1.96 6.60
N SER A 4 -1.48 -0.95 7.43
CA SER A 4 -2.72 -0.21 7.55
C SER A 4 -2.49 1.25 7.18
N ASP A 5 -3.45 2.13 7.48
CA ASP A 5 -3.29 3.56 7.18
C ASP A 5 -1.99 4.12 7.75
N GLY A 6 -1.27 4.86 6.94
CA GLY A 6 0.01 5.46 7.29
C GLY A 6 1.05 5.31 6.19
N VAL A 7 2.29 5.63 6.52
CA VAL A 7 3.43 5.52 5.61
C VAL A 7 4.39 4.45 6.13
N TRP A 8 4.76 3.52 5.26
CA TRP A 8 5.56 2.36 5.61
C TRP A 8 6.84 2.32 4.77
N GLN A 9 7.98 2.16 5.43
CA GLN A 9 9.27 1.99 4.75
C GLN A 9 9.45 0.51 4.41
N VAL A 10 9.47 0.19 3.13
CA VAL A 10 9.60 -1.20 2.68
C VAL A 10 11.04 -1.68 2.87
N GLY A 11 11.19 -2.83 3.49
CA GLY A 11 12.48 -3.37 3.88
C GLY A 11 12.89 -2.98 5.30
N LYS A 12 12.08 -2.15 5.99
CA LYS A 12 12.36 -1.69 7.35
C LYS A 12 11.14 -1.89 8.24
N ASP A 13 10.01 -1.27 7.89
CA ASP A 13 8.75 -1.39 8.65
C ASP A 13 7.95 -2.60 8.21
N ILE A 14 7.97 -2.89 6.90
CA ILE A 14 7.29 -4.03 6.29
C ILE A 14 8.22 -4.69 5.27
N ASP A 15 7.96 -5.95 4.97
CA ASP A 15 8.74 -6.71 3.99
C ASP A 15 8.32 -6.35 2.57
N ALA A 16 9.28 -6.45 1.64
CA ALA A 16 8.96 -6.38 0.21
C ALA A 16 8.05 -7.55 -0.17
N GLY A 17 7.17 -7.33 -1.12
CA GLY A 17 6.27 -8.36 -1.62
C GLY A 17 4.97 -7.77 -2.14
N THR A 18 4.00 -8.63 -2.36
CA THR A 18 2.68 -8.26 -2.83
C THR A 18 1.71 -8.19 -1.65
N TYR A 19 1.01 -7.07 -1.54
CA TYR A 19 0.04 -6.81 -0.47
C TYR A 19 -1.35 -6.70 -1.06
N ARG A 20 -2.32 -7.30 -0.41
CA ARG A 20 -3.72 -7.28 -0.85
C ARG A 20 -4.61 -6.80 0.28
N ALA A 21 -5.61 -5.98 -0.05
CA ALA A 21 -6.59 -5.50 0.92
C ALA A 21 -7.35 -6.69 1.54
N ASN A 22 -7.48 -6.67 2.87
CA ASN A 22 -8.21 -7.72 3.60
C ASN A 22 -9.71 -7.62 3.38
N ASN A 23 -10.20 -6.41 3.17
CA ASN A 23 -11.62 -6.13 2.98
C ASN A 23 -11.81 -5.27 1.73
N SER A 24 -13.02 -5.29 1.20
CA SER A 24 -13.36 -4.43 0.08
C SER A 24 -13.14 -2.97 0.45
N VAL A 25 -12.46 -2.22 -0.41
CA VAL A 25 -12.19 -0.80 -0.20
C VAL A 25 -13.28 0.05 -0.84
N THR A 26 -13.33 1.33 -0.45
CA THR A 26 -14.27 2.31 -0.99
C THR A 26 -13.56 3.30 -1.91
N ASP A 27 -14.29 4.26 -2.45
CA ASP A 27 -13.75 5.33 -3.26
C ASP A 27 -12.86 6.31 -2.47
N ARG A 28 -12.79 6.14 -1.15
CA ARG A 28 -11.90 6.93 -0.30
C ARG A 28 -10.50 6.32 -0.18
N CYS A 29 -10.33 5.07 -0.61
CA CYS A 29 -9.03 4.40 -0.54
C CYS A 29 -8.06 5.06 -1.52
N TYR A 30 -6.91 5.45 -1.00
CA TYR A 30 -5.81 5.96 -1.81
C TYR A 30 -4.53 5.26 -1.36
N TRP A 31 -3.75 4.77 -2.31
CA TRP A 31 -2.43 4.25 -2.01
C TRP A 31 -1.39 4.85 -2.94
N GLU A 32 -0.16 4.88 -2.46
CA GLU A 32 0.94 5.54 -3.15
C GLU A 32 2.22 4.78 -2.86
N ILE A 33 3.04 4.61 -3.89
CA ILE A 33 4.40 4.10 -3.75
C ILE A 33 5.33 5.22 -4.18
N SER A 34 6.29 5.54 -3.33
CA SER A 34 7.27 6.58 -3.63
C SER A 34 8.70 6.11 -3.33
N VAL A 35 9.66 6.77 -3.97
CA VAL A 35 11.10 6.60 -3.71
C VAL A 35 11.64 8.00 -3.47
N GLY A 36 12.08 8.26 -2.22
CA GLY A 36 12.44 9.62 -1.84
C GLY A 36 11.23 10.53 -1.96
N ASP A 37 11.34 11.59 -2.74
CA ASP A 37 10.26 12.55 -2.96
C ASP A 37 9.45 12.25 -4.23
N ASP A 38 9.79 11.19 -4.96
CA ASP A 38 9.16 10.87 -6.24
C ASP A 38 8.09 9.79 -6.07
N ILE A 39 6.88 10.11 -6.51
CA ILE A 39 5.80 9.13 -6.58
C ILE A 39 6.01 8.29 -7.83
N VAL A 40 6.20 6.98 -7.65
CA VAL A 40 6.43 6.06 -8.78
C VAL A 40 5.15 5.35 -9.21
N GLN A 41 4.16 5.24 -8.30
CA GLN A 41 2.87 4.64 -8.61
C GLN A 41 1.84 5.08 -7.57
N ASN A 42 0.60 5.31 -7.99
CA ASN A 42 -0.50 5.62 -7.09
C ASN A 42 -1.83 5.27 -7.75
N ASP A 43 -2.88 5.14 -6.95
CA ASP A 43 -4.20 4.85 -7.46
C ASP A 43 -5.27 5.12 -6.42
N ILE A 44 -6.51 5.30 -6.91
CA ILE A 44 -7.74 5.32 -6.12
C ILE A 44 -8.60 4.21 -6.69
N PRO A 45 -8.53 2.98 -6.12
CA PRO A 45 -9.19 1.81 -6.73
C PRO A 45 -10.70 1.93 -6.88
N GLY A 46 -11.35 2.65 -5.95
CA GLY A 46 -12.79 2.86 -6.01
C GLY A 46 -13.64 1.66 -5.59
N GLY A 47 -13.03 0.55 -5.21
CA GLY A 47 -13.75 -0.65 -4.76
C GLY A 47 -12.90 -1.89 -4.92
N GLY A 48 -13.46 -3.04 -4.53
CA GLY A 48 -12.80 -4.33 -4.64
C GLY A 48 -11.65 -4.52 -3.66
N TYR A 49 -10.76 -5.43 -3.99
CA TYR A 49 -9.62 -5.83 -3.16
C TYR A 49 -8.33 -5.50 -3.90
N PRO A 50 -7.86 -4.27 -3.83
CA PRO A 50 -6.63 -3.89 -4.55
C PRO A 50 -5.44 -4.69 -4.07
N GLN A 51 -4.50 -4.93 -4.99
CA GLN A 51 -3.28 -5.66 -4.75
C GLN A 51 -2.11 -4.84 -5.26
N VAL A 52 -1.09 -4.66 -4.43
CA VAL A 52 0.03 -3.77 -4.72
C VAL A 52 1.33 -4.50 -4.41
N THR A 53 2.29 -4.42 -5.33
CA THR A 53 3.62 -4.99 -5.13
C THR A 53 4.59 -3.88 -4.77
N VAL A 54 5.32 -4.07 -3.68
CA VAL A 54 6.29 -3.10 -3.17
C VAL A 54 7.66 -3.74 -3.02
N SER A 55 8.71 -2.94 -3.18
CA SER A 55 10.10 -3.38 -3.15
C SER A 55 10.90 -2.62 -2.10
N ASP A 56 12.00 -3.21 -1.66
CA ASP A 56 12.90 -2.58 -0.69
C ASP A 56 13.34 -1.19 -1.18
N GLY A 57 13.37 -0.23 -0.26
CA GLY A 57 13.76 1.14 -0.54
C GLY A 57 12.59 2.02 -0.94
N GLN A 58 11.42 1.47 -1.17
CA GLN A 58 10.21 2.24 -1.46
C GLN A 58 9.48 2.61 -0.17
N GLN A 59 8.61 3.62 -0.28
CA GLN A 59 7.66 3.99 0.76
C GLN A 59 6.27 3.62 0.25
N PHE A 60 5.49 2.98 1.12
CA PHE A 60 4.12 2.57 0.81
C PHE A 60 3.17 3.34 1.71
N LYS A 61 2.31 4.16 1.11
CA LYS A 61 1.34 4.97 1.84
C LYS A 61 -0.06 4.46 1.59
N LEU A 62 -0.83 4.32 2.67
CA LEU A 62 -2.23 3.91 2.63
C LEU A 62 -3.09 4.94 3.34
N GLN A 63 -4.21 5.32 2.72
CA GLN A 63 -5.22 6.21 3.31
C GLN A 63 -6.59 5.63 3.07
N ASN A 64 -7.34 5.38 4.15
CA ASN A 64 -8.73 4.89 4.10
C ASN A 64 -8.88 3.57 3.33
N CYS A 65 -7.86 2.71 3.38
CA CYS A 65 -7.84 1.43 2.67
C CYS A 65 -8.03 0.23 3.61
N GLY A 66 -8.09 0.47 4.92
CA GLY A 66 -8.08 -0.62 5.88
C GLY A 66 -6.70 -1.27 5.95
N THR A 67 -6.67 -2.57 6.17
CA THR A 67 -5.43 -3.31 6.31
C THR A 67 -5.14 -4.13 5.06
N PHE A 68 -3.89 -4.07 4.61
CA PHE A 68 -3.38 -4.92 3.54
C PHE A 68 -2.46 -5.97 4.16
N THR A 69 -2.54 -7.21 3.68
CA THR A 69 -1.71 -8.30 4.16
C THR A 69 -0.86 -8.84 3.02
N LYS A 70 0.40 -9.12 3.33
CA LYS A 70 1.34 -9.72 2.37
C LYS A 70 0.86 -11.09 1.95
N GLN A 71 0.87 -11.32 0.66
CA GLN A 71 0.47 -12.59 0.05
C GLN A 71 1.61 -13.59 -0.03
#